data_51ec6bce075470665cbbe6bf8839a017
#
_entry.id   51ec6bce075470665cbbe6bf8839a017
#
_cell.length_a   1.000
_cell.length_b   1.000
_cell.length_c   1.000
_cell.angle_alpha   90.00
_cell.angle_beta   90.00
_cell.angle_gamma   90.00
#
_symmetry.space_group_name_H-M   'P 1'
#
loop_
_entity.id
_entity.type
_entity.pdbx_description
1 polymer ?
#
loop_
_entity_poly.entity_id
_entity_poly.type
_entity_poly.pdbx_seq_one_letter_code
_entity_poly.pdbx_strand_id
1 'polypeptide(L)'
;MANSCLHILSKKEYTATRCQDGILLFWPIEGSMHFQQFMKERILSDELYIVNNMDVFSISDNGITLEVYISSDWFTELGYSFFNYHYTSDLIQSKNEIKELVAQLTLNFLDGDVDKEQDIINKIVNILANEAIIDKKIAEDQYMYDYYGELKDELNYI
;
A
#
# COMPACT_ATOMS: atom_id res chain seq x y z
N MET A 1 4.28 -19.86 -2.86
CA MET A 1 3.42 -19.73 -1.68
C MET A 1 3.18 -18.27 -1.36
N ALA A 2 1.91 -17.89 -1.17
CA ALA A 2 1.56 -16.50 -0.93
C ALA A 2 2.01 -16.05 0.46
N ASN A 3 2.61 -14.88 0.55
CA ASN A 3 3.07 -14.28 1.81
C ASN A 3 2.30 -13.01 2.14
N SER A 4 1.98 -12.86 3.40
CA SER A 4 1.45 -11.61 3.94
C SER A 4 2.04 -11.38 5.32
N CYS A 5 2.22 -10.13 5.67
CA CYS A 5 2.75 -9.73 6.98
C CYS A 5 1.96 -8.54 7.49
N LEU A 6 1.52 -8.64 8.74
CA LEU A 6 0.95 -7.50 9.46
C LEU A 6 1.97 -7.03 10.50
N HIS A 7 2.30 -5.76 10.46
CA HIS A 7 3.15 -5.12 11.46
C HIS A 7 2.40 -3.97 12.11
N ILE A 8 2.52 -3.88 13.42
CA ILE A 8 2.03 -2.73 14.18
C ILE A 8 3.25 -1.86 14.45
N LEU A 9 3.33 -0.72 13.75
CA LEU A 9 4.46 0.19 13.85
C LEU A 9 4.19 1.24 14.91
N SER A 10 5.17 1.46 15.81
CA SER A 10 5.10 2.52 16.80
C SER A 10 6.40 3.32 16.75
N LYS A 11 6.28 4.57 16.32
CA LYS A 11 7.42 5.50 16.17
C LYS A 11 8.53 4.90 15.31
N LYS A 12 8.14 4.25 14.22
CA LYS A 12 9.03 3.55 13.30
C LYS A 12 9.46 4.47 12.15
N GLU A 13 10.69 4.29 11.70
CA GLU A 13 11.20 4.96 10.50
C GLU A 13 11.61 3.95 9.45
N TYR A 14 11.25 4.22 8.21
CA TYR A 14 11.80 3.57 7.03
C TYR A 14 12.48 4.64 6.18
N THR A 15 13.71 4.39 5.75
CA THR A 15 14.46 5.31 4.90
C THR A 15 14.73 4.67 3.55
N ALA A 16 14.27 5.31 2.47
CA ALA A 16 14.49 4.89 1.09
C ALA A 16 14.28 3.38 0.90
N THR A 17 13.16 2.87 1.39
CA THR A 17 12.82 1.45 1.36
C THR A 17 12.02 1.14 0.10
N ARG A 18 12.33 0.02 -0.55
CA ARG A 18 11.62 -0.41 -1.76
C ARG A 18 10.58 -1.46 -1.42
N CYS A 19 9.36 -1.27 -1.94
CA CYS A 19 8.33 -2.30 -1.91
C CYS A 19 8.63 -3.33 -2.99
N GLN A 20 8.84 -4.59 -2.61
CA GLN A 20 9.25 -5.65 -3.54
C GLN A 20 8.23 -6.78 -3.60
N ASP A 21 7.92 -7.20 -4.83
CA ASP A 21 7.11 -8.40 -5.12
C ASP A 21 5.72 -8.40 -4.49
N GLY A 22 5.16 -7.22 -4.31
CA GLY A 22 3.85 -7.09 -3.70
C GLY A 22 3.46 -5.63 -3.52
N ILE A 23 2.53 -5.40 -2.63
CA ILE A 23 2.09 -4.06 -2.24
C ILE A 23 2.14 -3.90 -0.73
N LEU A 24 2.23 -2.65 -0.29
CA LEU A 24 2.14 -2.29 1.11
C LEU A 24 0.93 -1.41 1.34
N LEU A 25 0.19 -1.70 2.40
CA LEU A 25 -0.90 -0.88 2.88
C LEU A 25 -0.47 -0.26 4.21
N PHE A 26 -0.56 1.06 4.31
CA PHE A 26 -0.28 1.79 5.55
C PHE A 26 -1.54 2.49 6.02
N TRP A 27 -1.86 2.32 7.29
CA TRP A 27 -3.00 3.00 7.91
C TRP A 27 -2.59 3.51 9.30
N PRO A 28 -2.28 4.82 9.43
CA PRO A 28 -1.99 5.41 10.74
C PRO A 28 -3.29 5.54 11.53
N ILE A 29 -3.42 4.75 12.58
CA ILE A 29 -4.63 4.69 13.42
C ILE A 29 -4.55 5.63 14.61
N GLU A 30 -3.35 6.02 15.01
CA GLU A 30 -3.12 6.95 16.11
C GLU A 30 -1.95 7.85 15.74
N GLY A 31 -2.12 9.16 15.91
CA GLY A 31 -1.13 10.15 15.53
C GLY A 31 -1.11 10.35 14.03
N SER A 32 0.07 10.62 13.49
CA SER A 32 0.24 10.84 12.06
C SER A 32 1.49 10.14 11.54
N MET A 33 1.50 9.90 10.24
CA MET A 33 2.65 9.32 9.53
C MET A 33 3.13 10.34 8.50
N HIS A 34 4.41 10.67 8.58
CA HIS A 34 5.04 11.50 7.56
C HIS A 34 5.54 10.57 6.46
N PHE A 35 4.99 10.71 5.27
CA PHE A 35 5.28 9.85 4.12
C PHE A 35 5.98 10.66 3.03
N GLN A 36 7.05 10.11 2.47
CA GLN A 36 7.80 10.73 1.39
C GLN A 36 8.01 9.74 0.25
N GLN A 37 7.64 10.17 -0.95
CA GLN A 37 7.81 9.39 -2.17
C GLN A 37 7.93 10.34 -3.37
N PHE A 38 8.91 10.13 -4.25
CA PHE A 38 9.11 10.94 -5.45
C PHE A 38 9.17 12.44 -5.18
N MET A 39 9.88 12.86 -4.14
CA MET A 39 9.99 14.27 -3.77
C MET A 39 8.68 14.90 -3.26
N LYS A 40 7.64 14.11 -3.14
CA LYS A 40 6.39 14.54 -2.50
C LYS A 40 6.38 14.10 -1.06
N GLU A 41 5.91 14.99 -0.20
CA GLU A 41 5.71 14.72 1.20
C GLU A 41 4.22 14.78 1.52
N ARG A 42 3.77 13.84 2.34
CA ARG A 42 2.39 13.82 2.82
C ARG A 42 2.39 13.54 4.31
N ILE A 43 1.47 14.17 5.01
CA ILE A 43 1.19 13.83 6.40
C ILE A 43 -0.15 13.13 6.41
N LEU A 44 -0.14 11.85 6.80
CA LEU A 44 -1.31 11.00 6.78
C LEU A 44 -1.81 10.78 8.20
N SER A 45 -3.12 10.92 8.40
CA SER A 45 -3.79 10.67 9.65
C SER A 45 -5.11 9.98 9.36
N ASP A 46 -5.28 8.77 9.88
CA ASP A 46 -6.47 7.93 9.63
C ASP A 46 -6.79 7.71 8.15
N GLU A 47 -5.79 7.75 7.30
CA GLU A 47 -5.92 7.48 5.88
C GLU A 47 -5.21 6.19 5.52
N LEU A 48 -5.86 5.39 4.67
CA LEU A 48 -5.23 4.23 4.06
C LEU A 48 -4.39 4.69 2.87
N TYR A 49 -3.12 4.30 2.85
CA TYR A 49 -2.21 4.61 1.75
C TYR A 49 -1.61 3.34 1.19
N ILE A 50 -1.50 3.27 -0.14
CA ILE A 50 -0.99 2.11 -0.86
C ILE A 50 0.34 2.46 -1.51
N VAL A 51 1.35 1.62 -1.25
CA VAL A 51 2.65 1.69 -1.92
C VAL A 51 2.71 0.56 -2.93
N ASN A 52 2.93 0.90 -4.17
CA ASN A 52 2.97 -0.06 -5.27
C ASN A 52 4.27 -0.84 -5.32
N ASN A 53 4.21 -1.95 -6.03
CA ASN A 53 5.40 -2.76 -6.29
C ASN A 53 6.51 -1.91 -6.92
N MET A 54 7.71 -2.06 -6.44
CA MET A 54 8.94 -1.37 -6.88
C MET A 54 9.05 0.09 -6.47
N ASP A 55 8.04 0.68 -5.85
CA ASP A 55 8.14 2.05 -5.35
C ASP A 55 9.10 2.13 -4.17
N VAL A 56 9.87 3.20 -4.16
CA VAL A 56 10.77 3.56 -3.04
C VAL A 56 10.08 4.62 -2.20
N PHE A 57 10.11 4.45 -0.89
CA PHE A 57 9.42 5.35 0.02
C PHE A 57 10.22 5.54 1.32
N SER A 58 9.93 6.61 2.01
CA SER A 58 10.41 6.87 3.37
C SER A 58 9.23 7.24 4.24
N ILE A 59 9.18 6.72 5.45
CA ILE A 59 8.16 7.08 6.42
C ILE A 59 8.77 7.36 7.78
N SER A 60 8.10 8.24 8.51
CA SER A 60 8.36 8.48 9.92
C SER A 60 7.01 8.51 10.63
N ASP A 61 6.78 7.55 11.52
CA ASP A 61 5.54 7.42 12.25
C ASP A 61 5.72 7.99 13.67
N ASN A 62 4.83 8.89 14.07
CA ASN A 62 4.86 9.49 15.41
C ASN A 62 3.79 8.94 16.34
N GLY A 63 3.06 7.94 15.91
CA GLY A 63 2.00 7.31 16.70
C GLY A 63 1.98 5.82 16.45
N ILE A 64 0.83 5.30 16.01
CA ILE A 64 0.66 3.88 15.70
C ILE A 64 0.14 3.75 14.28
N THR A 65 0.84 2.99 13.46
CA THR A 65 0.47 2.70 12.07
C THR A 65 0.37 1.19 11.87
N LEU A 66 -0.68 0.75 11.20
CA LEU A 66 -0.80 -0.63 10.75
C LEU A 66 -0.18 -0.74 9.36
N GLU A 67 0.72 -1.71 9.20
CA GLU A 67 1.36 -2.01 7.92
C GLU A 67 1.00 -3.42 7.50
N VAL A 68 0.44 -3.57 6.30
CA VAL A 68 0.12 -4.88 5.74
C VAL A 68 0.87 -5.05 4.44
N TYR A 69 1.73 -6.06 4.38
CA TYR A 69 2.38 -6.49 3.14
C TYR A 69 1.58 -7.63 2.53
N ILE A 70 1.28 -7.52 1.24
CA ILE A 70 0.58 -8.57 0.49
C ILE A 70 1.44 -8.87 -0.74
N SER A 71 1.96 -10.10 -0.82
CA SER A 71 2.79 -10.51 -1.94
C SER A 71 1.98 -10.67 -3.22
N SER A 72 2.67 -10.58 -4.36
CA SER A 72 2.07 -10.77 -5.68
C SER A 72 1.40 -12.13 -5.83
N ASP A 73 1.87 -13.14 -5.11
CA ASP A 73 1.33 -14.49 -5.19
C ASP A 73 -0.15 -14.56 -4.78
N TRP A 74 -0.57 -13.72 -3.82
CA TRP A 74 -1.98 -13.65 -3.44
C TRP A 74 -2.88 -13.28 -4.61
N PHE A 75 -2.41 -12.37 -5.47
CA PHE A 75 -3.14 -11.94 -6.66
C PHE A 75 -3.13 -13.02 -7.72
N THR A 76 -1.97 -13.62 -7.96
CA THR A 76 -1.80 -14.68 -8.98
C THR A 76 -2.62 -15.91 -8.63
N GLU A 77 -2.67 -16.33 -7.39
CA GLU A 77 -3.45 -17.48 -6.95
C GLU A 77 -4.97 -17.28 -7.13
N LEU A 78 -5.44 -16.01 -7.12
CA LEU A 78 -6.84 -15.70 -7.38
C LEU A 78 -7.12 -15.43 -8.88
N GLY A 79 -6.13 -15.61 -9.74
CA GLY A 79 -6.28 -15.46 -11.18
C GLY A 79 -6.04 -14.05 -11.71
N TYR A 80 -5.50 -13.16 -10.90
CA TYR A 80 -5.18 -11.79 -11.33
C TYR A 80 -3.75 -11.70 -11.84
N SER A 81 -3.54 -10.83 -12.83
CA SER A 81 -2.21 -10.53 -13.36
C SER A 81 -1.59 -9.35 -12.62
N PHE A 82 -1.03 -9.60 -11.46
CA PHE A 82 -0.57 -8.56 -10.52
C PHE A 82 0.28 -7.47 -11.19
N PHE A 83 1.29 -7.86 -11.97
CA PHE A 83 2.23 -6.92 -12.57
C PHE A 83 1.67 -6.13 -13.73
N ASN A 84 0.46 -6.45 -14.21
CA ASN A 84 -0.22 -5.72 -15.27
C ASN A 84 -1.02 -4.53 -14.76
N TYR A 85 -1.13 -4.35 -13.46
CA TYR A 85 -1.98 -3.34 -12.85
C TYR A 85 -1.17 -2.42 -11.95
N HIS A 86 -1.68 -1.22 -11.80
CA HIS A 86 -1.13 -0.21 -10.90
C HIS A 86 -2.18 0.13 -9.85
N TYR A 87 -1.79 0.04 -8.58
CA TYR A 87 -2.70 0.25 -7.45
C TYR A 87 -2.37 1.60 -6.82
N THR A 88 -3.26 2.57 -6.95
CA THR A 88 -3.06 3.89 -6.34
C THR A 88 -4.16 4.19 -5.34
N SER A 89 -3.78 4.86 -4.27
CA SER A 89 -4.72 5.24 -3.22
C SER A 89 -5.85 6.11 -3.75
N ASP A 90 -5.58 6.95 -4.74
CA ASP A 90 -6.57 7.88 -5.29
C ASP A 90 -7.65 7.17 -6.10
N LEU A 91 -7.35 5.98 -6.64
CA LEU A 91 -8.29 5.22 -7.47
C LEU A 91 -9.14 4.24 -6.65
N ILE A 92 -8.70 3.89 -5.46
CA ILE A 92 -9.43 2.94 -4.61
C ILE A 92 -10.58 3.67 -3.93
N GLN A 93 -11.81 3.26 -4.23
CA GLN A 93 -13.01 3.86 -3.65
C GLN A 93 -13.45 3.19 -2.35
N SER A 94 -13.16 1.89 -2.20
CA SER A 94 -13.57 1.11 -1.03
C SER A 94 -12.53 1.10 0.09
N LYS A 95 -11.91 2.25 0.35
CA LYS A 95 -10.89 2.37 1.41
C LYS A 95 -11.44 2.00 2.79
N ASN A 96 -12.68 2.38 3.08
CA ASN A 96 -13.29 2.07 4.37
C ASN A 96 -13.50 0.56 4.56
N GLU A 97 -13.89 -0.15 3.50
CA GLU A 97 -14.00 -1.62 3.55
C GLU A 97 -12.64 -2.26 3.81
N ILE A 98 -11.60 -1.76 3.13
CA ILE A 98 -10.23 -2.26 3.34
C ILE A 98 -9.78 -1.99 4.78
N LYS A 99 -10.07 -0.81 5.32
CA LYS A 99 -9.76 -0.49 6.71
C LYS A 99 -10.45 -1.46 7.67
N GLU A 100 -11.72 -1.77 7.45
CA GLU A 100 -12.44 -2.74 8.28
C GLU A 100 -11.80 -4.11 8.23
N LEU A 101 -11.38 -4.55 7.04
CA LEU A 101 -10.69 -5.83 6.86
C LEU A 101 -9.32 -5.83 7.54
N VAL A 102 -8.58 -4.73 7.44
CA VAL A 102 -7.29 -4.58 8.12
C VAL A 102 -7.49 -4.60 9.63
N ALA A 103 -8.55 -3.96 10.13
CA ALA A 103 -8.89 -4.00 11.55
C ALA A 103 -9.20 -5.42 12.01
N GLN A 104 -9.99 -6.19 11.24
CA GLN A 104 -10.26 -7.58 11.55
C GLN A 104 -8.99 -8.43 11.55
N LEU A 105 -8.12 -8.21 10.56
CA LEU A 105 -6.84 -8.91 10.47
C LEU A 105 -5.98 -8.63 11.70
N THR A 106 -5.96 -7.39 12.14
CA THR A 106 -5.20 -6.97 13.33
C THR A 106 -5.75 -7.61 14.59
N LEU A 107 -7.07 -7.60 14.77
CA LEU A 107 -7.71 -8.23 15.93
C LEU A 107 -7.45 -9.72 15.98
N ASN A 108 -7.54 -10.40 14.84
CA ASN A 108 -7.24 -11.83 14.76
C ASN A 108 -5.77 -12.11 15.08
N PHE A 109 -4.88 -11.26 14.61
CA PHE A 109 -3.45 -11.36 14.90
C PHE A 109 -3.19 -11.23 16.41
N LEU A 110 -3.82 -10.24 17.06
CA LEU A 110 -3.67 -10.01 18.50
C LEU A 110 -4.26 -11.14 19.32
N ASP A 111 -5.35 -11.76 18.86
CA ASP A 111 -6.00 -12.88 19.52
C ASP A 111 -5.34 -14.24 19.23
N GLY A 112 -4.35 -14.25 18.33
CA GLY A 112 -3.68 -15.50 17.92
C GLY A 112 -4.51 -16.37 16.99
N ASP A 113 -5.58 -15.86 16.42
CA ASP A 113 -6.45 -16.59 15.50
C ASP A 113 -5.98 -16.39 14.06
N VAL A 114 -5.27 -17.38 13.53
CA VAL A 114 -4.73 -17.32 12.17
C VAL A 114 -5.64 -17.99 11.13
N ASP A 115 -6.73 -18.63 11.56
CA ASP A 115 -7.58 -19.42 10.67
C ASP A 115 -8.32 -18.57 9.62
N LYS A 116 -8.63 -17.33 9.97
CA LYS A 116 -9.37 -16.40 9.11
C LYS A 116 -8.49 -15.48 8.28
N GLU A 117 -7.18 -15.51 8.49
CA GLU A 117 -6.24 -14.62 7.82
C GLU A 117 -6.35 -14.70 6.30
N GLN A 118 -6.36 -15.91 5.76
CA GLN A 118 -6.44 -16.14 4.33
C GLN A 118 -7.71 -15.54 3.72
N ASP A 119 -8.85 -15.74 4.37
CA ASP A 119 -10.12 -15.18 3.89
C ASP A 119 -10.12 -13.65 3.88
N ILE A 120 -9.56 -13.05 4.91
CA ILE A 120 -9.49 -11.59 5.01
C ILE A 120 -8.57 -11.04 3.93
N ILE A 121 -7.39 -11.62 3.76
CA ILE A 121 -6.45 -11.18 2.72
C ILE A 121 -7.05 -11.36 1.33
N ASN A 122 -7.73 -12.47 1.06
CA ASN A 122 -8.41 -12.69 -0.21
C ASN A 122 -9.45 -11.61 -0.51
N LYS A 123 -10.21 -11.19 0.49
CA LYS A 123 -11.19 -10.11 0.35
C LYS A 123 -10.51 -8.78 0.01
N ILE A 124 -9.41 -8.46 0.68
CA ILE A 124 -8.64 -7.25 0.41
C ILE A 124 -8.11 -7.28 -1.03
N VAL A 125 -7.52 -8.40 -1.44
CA VAL A 125 -6.98 -8.58 -2.79
C VAL A 125 -8.06 -8.42 -3.85
N ASN A 126 -9.24 -9.00 -3.65
CA ASN A 126 -10.36 -8.87 -4.58
C ASN A 126 -10.80 -7.40 -4.73
N ILE A 127 -10.88 -6.66 -3.65
CA ILE A 127 -11.23 -5.24 -3.70
C ILE A 127 -10.17 -4.47 -4.48
N LEU A 128 -8.90 -4.65 -4.14
CA LEU A 128 -7.80 -3.97 -4.81
C LEU A 128 -7.76 -4.29 -6.30
N ALA A 129 -7.87 -5.57 -6.65
CA ALA A 129 -7.82 -6.00 -8.03
C ALA A 129 -8.98 -5.46 -8.87
N ASN A 130 -10.18 -5.36 -8.28
CA ASN A 130 -11.36 -4.91 -8.99
C ASN A 130 -11.45 -3.38 -9.12
N GLU A 131 -10.94 -2.64 -8.14
CA GLU A 131 -11.07 -1.19 -8.12
C GLU A 131 -9.83 -0.45 -8.63
N ALA A 132 -8.64 -1.00 -8.39
CA ALA A 132 -7.39 -0.38 -8.81
C ALA A 132 -7.03 -0.70 -10.26
N ILE A 133 -7.72 -1.64 -10.86
CA ILE A 133 -7.41 -2.05 -12.22
C ILE A 133 -7.82 -0.98 -13.20
N ILE A 134 -6.82 -0.44 -13.85
CA ILE A 134 -6.95 0.42 -14.99
C ILE A 134 -6.20 -0.28 -16.10
N ASP A 135 -6.49 0.07 -17.36
CA ASP A 135 -5.64 -0.38 -18.43
C ASP A 135 -4.17 -0.11 -18.06
N LYS A 136 -3.35 -1.15 -18.10
CA LYS A 136 -1.96 -1.08 -17.67
C LYS A 136 -1.22 0.07 -18.33
N LYS A 137 -1.44 0.26 -19.64
CA LYS A 137 -0.74 1.30 -20.39
C LYS A 137 -1.12 2.68 -19.89
N ILE A 138 -2.40 2.92 -19.64
CA ILE A 138 -2.87 4.22 -19.14
C ILE A 138 -2.30 4.47 -17.75
N ALA A 139 -2.33 3.47 -16.87
CA ALA A 139 -1.80 3.59 -15.52
C ALA A 139 -0.28 3.87 -15.54
N GLU A 140 0.47 3.16 -16.36
CA GLU A 140 1.91 3.36 -16.49
C GLU A 140 2.24 4.72 -17.08
N ASP A 141 1.55 5.14 -18.12
CA ASP A 141 1.79 6.42 -18.77
C ASP A 141 1.54 7.57 -17.82
N GLN A 142 0.45 7.53 -17.05
CA GLN A 142 0.15 8.57 -16.07
C GLN A 142 1.15 8.58 -14.93
N TYR A 143 1.51 7.41 -14.40
CA TYR A 143 2.50 7.28 -13.34
C TYR A 143 3.85 7.84 -13.76
N MET A 144 4.32 7.47 -14.95
CA MET A 144 5.60 7.94 -15.47
C MET A 144 5.57 9.44 -15.78
N TYR A 145 4.44 9.94 -16.27
CA TYR A 145 4.27 11.37 -16.52
C TYR A 145 4.43 12.17 -15.22
N ASP A 146 3.74 11.76 -14.17
CA ASP A 146 3.82 12.46 -12.88
C ASP A 146 5.24 12.38 -12.30
N TYR A 147 5.87 11.23 -12.38
CA TYR A 147 7.22 11.03 -11.86
C TYR A 147 8.26 11.86 -12.63
N TYR A 148 8.24 11.78 -13.96
CA TYR A 148 9.20 12.53 -14.78
C TYR A 148 8.91 14.03 -14.78
N GLY A 149 7.66 14.43 -14.65
CA GLY A 149 7.30 15.82 -14.51
C GLY A 149 7.90 16.45 -13.26
N GLU A 150 7.79 15.76 -12.14
CA GLU A 150 8.39 16.18 -10.88
C GLU A 150 9.92 16.24 -10.96
N LEU A 151 10.52 15.20 -11.52
CA LEU A 151 11.97 15.17 -11.68
C LEU A 151 12.47 16.32 -12.57
N LYS A 152 11.75 16.60 -13.64
CA LYS A 152 12.08 17.70 -14.54
C LYS A 152 12.00 19.05 -13.82
N ASP A 153 10.95 19.26 -13.04
CA ASP A 153 10.77 20.49 -12.27
C ASP A 153 11.92 20.68 -11.26
N GLU A 154 12.29 19.61 -10.56
CA GLU A 154 13.43 19.65 -9.63
C GLU A 154 14.74 20.00 -10.34
N LEU A 155 15.00 19.38 -11.47
CA LEU A 155 16.22 19.62 -12.22
C LEU A 155 16.29 21.06 -12.76
N ASN A 156 15.16 21.68 -13.06
CA ASN A 156 15.11 23.07 -13.52
C ASN A 156 15.46 24.09 -12.44
N TYR A 157 15.44 23.68 -11.15
CA TYR A 157 15.87 24.54 -10.04
C TYR A 157 17.38 24.53 -9.81
N ILE A 158 18.10 23.66 -10.45
CA ILE A 158 19.55 23.55 -10.36
C ILE A 158 20.21 24.43 -11.45
#